data_49be377ad074dd05dbff64c4abc442de
#
_entry.id   49be377ad074dd05dbff64c4abc442de
#
_cell.length_a   1.000
_cell.length_b   1.000
_cell.length_c   1.000
_cell.angle_alpha   90.00
_cell.angle_beta   90.00
_cell.angle_gamma   90.00
#
_symmetry.space_group_name_H-M   'P 1'
#
loop_
_entity.id
_entity.type
_entity.pdbx_description
1 polymer ?
#
loop_
_entity_poly.entity_id
_entity_poly.type
_entity_poly.pdbx_seq_one_letter_code
_entity_poly.pdbx_strand_id
1 'polypeptide(L)'
;MTRTILILLIGFLSSIVAGCSDTNLTHDIPLVPRPAQIVPGSGNYLFSGKTVFAVENEEQAEVARSFIALFTRAAGFTPKLTVGDAEKGNVRFQTDATLKSEAYTLQVSPKEIIIEASDAKGFFYALQTIRQLLPASIEKEEVSDKKVKWSIPAVSIQDEPRFGYRALLLDASRFFIPKENVL
;
A
#
# COMPACT_ATOMS: atom_id res chain seq x y z
N MET A 1 48.21 16.88 -42.04
CA MET A 1 48.17 16.43 -40.65
C MET A 1 47.12 17.13 -39.78
N THR A 2 46.72 18.37 -40.04
CA THR A 2 45.76 19.15 -39.23
C THR A 2 44.29 18.69 -39.35
N ARG A 3 43.86 18.17 -40.46
CA ARG A 3 42.45 17.70 -40.68
C ARG A 3 42.11 16.38 -39.96
N THR A 4 43.10 15.49 -39.87
CA THR A 4 42.91 14.16 -39.22
C THR A 4 42.85 14.28 -37.69
N ILE A 5 43.61 15.23 -37.14
CA ILE A 5 43.59 15.51 -35.69
C ILE A 5 42.24 16.12 -35.27
N LEU A 6 41.63 16.97 -36.10
CA LEU A 6 40.35 17.61 -35.81
C LEU A 6 39.21 16.58 -35.77
N ILE A 7 39.22 15.58 -36.67
CA ILE A 7 38.23 14.50 -36.70
C ILE A 7 38.33 13.59 -35.48
N LEU A 8 39.54 13.31 -35.02
CA LEU A 8 39.76 12.52 -33.75
C LEU A 8 39.33 13.26 -32.50
N LEU A 9 39.48 14.59 -32.44
CA LEU A 9 39.01 15.42 -31.32
C LEU A 9 37.50 15.51 -31.25
N ILE A 10 36.79 15.58 -32.39
CA ILE A 10 35.33 15.59 -32.47
C ILE A 10 34.77 14.23 -32.08
N GLY A 11 35.40 13.11 -32.46
CA GLY A 11 35.02 11.77 -32.07
C GLY A 11 35.15 11.50 -30.56
N PHE A 12 36.15 12.09 -29.90
CA PHE A 12 36.35 11.94 -28.44
C PHE A 12 35.35 12.76 -27.60
N LEU A 13 34.89 13.91 -28.13
CA LEU A 13 33.92 14.75 -27.46
C LEU A 13 32.48 14.19 -27.50
N SER A 14 32.17 13.33 -28.49
CA SER A 14 30.86 12.68 -28.60
C SER A 14 30.66 11.51 -27.62
N SER A 15 31.71 10.97 -27.04
CA SER A 15 31.65 9.83 -26.13
C SER A 15 31.32 10.21 -24.66
N ILE A 16 31.26 11.50 -24.32
CA ILE A 16 31.05 11.97 -22.94
C ILE A 16 29.56 12.23 -22.64
N VAL A 17 28.67 12.17 -23.63
CA VAL A 17 27.24 12.48 -23.45
C VAL A 17 26.36 11.24 -23.18
N ALA A 18 26.93 10.04 -23.15
CA ALA A 18 26.19 8.80 -22.91
C ALA A 18 26.19 8.36 -21.42
N GLY A 19 26.14 9.27 -20.49
CA GLY A 19 26.14 9.03 -19.04
C GLY A 19 25.02 9.72 -18.29
N CYS A 20 23.85 9.96 -18.90
CA CYS A 20 22.64 10.15 -18.13
C CYS A 20 22.14 8.78 -17.70
N SER A 21 22.70 8.28 -16.59
CA SER A 21 22.02 7.27 -15.80
C SER A 21 20.69 7.87 -15.42
N ASP A 22 19.59 7.26 -15.88
CA ASP A 22 18.29 7.43 -15.25
C ASP A 22 18.50 7.18 -13.77
N THR A 23 18.63 8.24 -13.00
CA THR A 23 18.42 8.17 -11.56
C THR A 23 16.97 7.75 -11.44
N ASN A 24 16.73 6.45 -11.31
CA ASN A 24 15.51 5.93 -10.72
C ASN A 24 15.39 6.66 -9.39
N LEU A 25 14.65 7.76 -9.39
CA LEU A 25 14.11 8.35 -8.18
C LEU A 25 13.24 7.23 -7.61
N THR A 26 13.83 6.41 -6.75
CA THR A 26 13.07 5.56 -5.85
C THR A 26 12.22 6.52 -5.05
N HIS A 27 10.98 6.69 -5.50
CA HIS A 27 10.01 7.52 -4.80
C HIS A 27 9.92 6.91 -3.42
N ASP A 28 10.48 7.59 -2.42
CA ASP A 28 10.44 7.12 -1.04
C ASP A 28 8.96 7.08 -0.64
N ILE A 29 8.41 5.88 -0.48
CA ILE A 29 7.01 5.70 -0.13
C ILE A 29 6.91 5.97 1.36
N PRO A 30 6.25 7.07 1.80
CA PRO A 30 6.26 7.52 3.18
C PRO A 30 5.28 6.70 4.03
N LEU A 31 5.70 5.53 4.49
CA LEU A 31 4.96 4.69 5.42
C LEU A 31 5.50 4.83 6.85
N VAL A 32 4.61 4.96 7.84
CA VAL A 32 4.95 5.10 9.26
C VAL A 32 4.13 4.10 10.09
N PRO A 33 4.80 3.19 10.81
CA PRO A 33 6.24 2.92 10.80
C PRO A 33 6.72 2.39 9.44
N ARG A 34 8.03 2.55 9.16
CA ARG A 34 8.60 2.01 7.92
C ARG A 34 8.57 0.48 7.97
N PRO A 35 8.02 -0.21 6.96
CA PRO A 35 8.02 -1.66 6.87
C PRO A 35 9.43 -2.26 6.88
N ALA A 36 9.55 -3.52 7.30
CA ALA A 36 10.82 -4.24 7.34
C ALA A 36 11.46 -4.33 5.95
N GLN A 37 10.65 -4.56 4.91
CA GLN A 37 11.08 -4.53 3.52
C GLN A 37 10.05 -3.79 2.68
N ILE A 38 10.53 -2.95 1.76
CA ILE A 38 9.71 -2.22 0.79
C ILE A 38 10.48 -2.12 -0.53
N VAL A 39 9.87 -2.58 -1.60
CA VAL A 39 10.41 -2.53 -2.95
C VAL A 39 9.38 -1.86 -3.86
N PRO A 40 9.65 -0.64 -4.36
CA PRO A 40 8.77 0.03 -5.31
C PRO A 40 8.65 -0.75 -6.61
N GLY A 41 7.44 -0.80 -7.16
CA GLY A 41 7.13 -1.35 -8.47
C GLY A 41 6.81 -0.27 -9.50
N SER A 42 6.35 -0.69 -10.69
CA SER A 42 5.98 0.23 -11.76
C SER A 42 4.46 0.30 -11.93
N GLY A 43 3.93 1.53 -12.03
CA GLY A 43 2.51 1.79 -12.21
C GLY A 43 1.73 1.93 -10.90
N ASN A 44 0.39 1.95 -11.02
CA ASN A 44 -0.51 2.16 -9.89
C ASN A 44 -1.71 1.22 -9.99
N TYR A 45 -2.19 0.74 -8.86
CA TYR A 45 -3.50 0.09 -8.75
C TYR A 45 -4.58 1.14 -8.53
N LEU A 46 -5.73 1.02 -9.22
CA LEU A 46 -6.85 1.95 -9.12
C LEU A 46 -8.06 1.24 -8.48
N PHE A 47 -8.48 1.71 -7.32
CA PHE A 47 -9.73 1.27 -6.69
C PHE A 47 -10.94 1.92 -7.36
N SER A 48 -12.01 1.16 -7.48
CA SER A 48 -13.28 1.60 -8.06
C SER A 48 -14.43 0.72 -7.55
N GLY A 49 -15.68 1.04 -7.91
CA GLY A 49 -16.84 0.19 -7.65
C GLY A 49 -16.78 -1.19 -8.35
N LYS A 50 -15.81 -1.41 -9.25
CA LYS A 50 -15.55 -2.71 -9.87
C LYS A 50 -14.51 -3.55 -9.12
N THR A 51 -13.85 -2.96 -8.11
CA THR A 51 -12.89 -3.69 -7.28
C THR A 51 -13.62 -4.77 -6.49
N VAL A 52 -13.05 -5.98 -6.50
CA VAL A 52 -13.58 -7.14 -5.78
C VAL A 52 -12.54 -7.60 -4.78
N PHE A 53 -12.87 -7.52 -3.49
CA PHE A 53 -12.15 -8.15 -2.41
C PHE A 53 -12.58 -9.60 -2.36
N ALA A 54 -11.65 -10.52 -2.50
CA ALA A 54 -11.89 -11.95 -2.43
C ALA A 54 -11.12 -12.55 -1.26
N VAL A 55 -11.85 -13.20 -0.37
CA VAL A 55 -11.34 -13.73 0.90
C VAL A 55 -11.73 -15.21 1.04
N GLU A 56 -10.97 -15.96 1.83
CA GLU A 56 -11.17 -17.41 2.01
C GLU A 56 -12.28 -17.73 3.02
N ASN A 57 -12.44 -16.89 4.04
CA ASN A 57 -13.34 -17.17 5.17
C ASN A 57 -13.96 -15.89 5.75
N GLU A 58 -14.85 -16.08 6.72
CA GLU A 58 -15.61 -14.98 7.34
C GLU A 58 -14.75 -14.10 8.24
N GLU A 59 -13.73 -14.63 8.89
CA GLU A 59 -12.81 -13.84 9.72
C GLU A 59 -12.04 -12.81 8.87
N GLN A 60 -11.55 -13.22 7.71
CA GLN A 60 -10.94 -12.31 6.72
C GLN A 60 -11.99 -11.32 6.16
N ALA A 61 -13.23 -11.78 5.99
CA ALA A 61 -14.31 -10.94 5.47
C ALA A 61 -14.63 -9.77 6.44
N GLU A 62 -14.60 -9.99 7.74
CA GLU A 62 -14.79 -8.94 8.75
C GLU A 62 -13.73 -7.85 8.65
N VAL A 63 -12.46 -8.27 8.50
CA VAL A 63 -11.34 -7.34 8.30
C VAL A 63 -11.52 -6.55 7.00
N ALA A 64 -11.89 -7.22 5.90
CA ALA A 64 -12.11 -6.58 4.61
C ALA A 64 -13.30 -5.59 4.66
N ARG A 65 -14.41 -5.91 5.33
CA ARG A 65 -15.59 -5.03 5.46
C ARG A 65 -15.26 -3.71 6.12
N SER A 66 -14.45 -3.74 7.18
CA SER A 66 -14.05 -2.53 7.90
C SER A 66 -13.26 -1.57 6.98
N PHE A 67 -12.43 -2.11 6.11
CA PHE A 67 -11.66 -1.34 5.13
C PHE A 67 -12.53 -0.86 3.95
N ILE A 68 -13.40 -1.71 3.42
CA ILE A 68 -14.34 -1.37 2.34
C ILE A 68 -15.25 -0.20 2.74
N ALA A 69 -15.64 -0.14 4.02
CA ALA A 69 -16.47 0.95 4.55
C ALA A 69 -15.82 2.35 4.37
N LEU A 70 -14.50 2.45 4.36
CA LEU A 70 -13.80 3.71 4.09
C LEU A 70 -14.11 4.24 2.68
N PHE A 71 -14.14 3.38 1.67
CA PHE A 71 -14.48 3.78 0.30
C PHE A 71 -15.95 4.19 0.18
N THR A 72 -16.85 3.48 0.84
CA THR A 72 -18.28 3.85 0.85
C THR A 72 -18.47 5.26 1.38
N ARG A 73 -17.76 5.59 2.46
CA ARG A 73 -17.84 6.89 3.14
C ARG A 73 -17.15 8.00 2.34
N ALA A 74 -15.88 7.80 1.98
CA ALA A 74 -15.04 8.86 1.43
C ALA A 74 -15.07 8.95 -0.10
N ALA A 75 -15.28 7.83 -0.81
CA ALA A 75 -15.20 7.76 -2.26
C ALA A 75 -16.56 7.69 -2.94
N GLY A 76 -17.63 7.40 -2.20
CA GLY A 76 -18.98 7.30 -2.73
C GLY A 76 -19.22 6.06 -3.59
N PHE A 77 -18.36 5.04 -3.50
CA PHE A 77 -18.57 3.72 -4.09
C PHE A 77 -18.17 2.62 -3.09
N THR A 78 -18.79 1.45 -3.24
CA THR A 78 -18.53 0.30 -2.38
C THR A 78 -17.89 -0.81 -3.22
N PRO A 79 -16.61 -1.15 -2.99
CA PRO A 79 -16.02 -2.35 -3.55
C PRO A 79 -16.82 -3.61 -3.17
N LYS A 80 -16.82 -4.61 -4.05
CA LYS A 80 -17.51 -5.87 -3.78
C LYS A 80 -16.66 -6.75 -2.86
N LEU A 81 -17.33 -7.63 -2.11
CA LEU A 81 -16.71 -8.65 -1.27
C LEU A 81 -17.25 -10.02 -1.68
N THR A 82 -16.36 -11.00 -1.85
CA THR A 82 -16.68 -12.40 -2.07
C THR A 82 -15.95 -13.26 -1.04
N VAL A 83 -16.63 -14.28 -0.51
CA VAL A 83 -16.11 -15.20 0.51
C VAL A 83 -16.04 -16.61 -0.05
N GLY A 84 -15.00 -17.35 0.28
CA GLY A 84 -14.84 -18.77 -0.07
C GLY A 84 -14.04 -19.03 -1.36
N ASP A 85 -13.70 -18.01 -2.15
CA ASP A 85 -12.90 -18.15 -3.36
C ASP A 85 -12.03 -16.91 -3.57
N ALA A 86 -10.82 -16.96 -3.02
CA ALA A 86 -9.87 -15.86 -3.09
C ALA A 86 -9.39 -15.55 -4.52
N GLU A 87 -9.50 -16.48 -5.47
CA GLU A 87 -9.05 -16.29 -6.85
C GLU A 87 -9.98 -15.40 -7.68
N LYS A 88 -11.21 -15.18 -7.23
CA LYS A 88 -12.23 -14.41 -7.98
C LYS A 88 -12.16 -12.89 -7.79
N GLY A 89 -11.11 -12.38 -7.14
CA GLY A 89 -10.97 -10.94 -6.87
C GLY A 89 -9.74 -10.31 -7.49
N ASN A 90 -9.73 -8.97 -7.49
CA ASN A 90 -8.52 -8.19 -7.77
C ASN A 90 -7.81 -7.70 -6.49
N VAL A 91 -8.43 -7.84 -5.33
CA VAL A 91 -7.78 -7.73 -4.02
C VAL A 91 -7.99 -9.07 -3.33
N ARG A 92 -6.93 -9.86 -3.24
CA ARG A 92 -6.99 -11.26 -2.80
C ARG A 92 -6.34 -11.43 -1.44
N PHE A 93 -7.03 -12.13 -0.54
CA PHE A 93 -6.49 -12.55 0.75
C PHE A 93 -6.15 -14.02 0.67
N GLN A 94 -4.92 -14.35 0.97
CA GLN A 94 -4.40 -15.72 0.92
C GLN A 94 -3.75 -16.07 2.25
N THR A 95 -4.14 -17.19 2.84
CA THR A 95 -3.55 -17.64 4.10
C THR A 95 -2.21 -18.29 3.86
N ASP A 96 -1.15 -17.74 4.45
CA ASP A 96 0.19 -18.35 4.50
C ASP A 96 0.54 -18.69 5.95
N ALA A 97 0.36 -19.96 6.32
CA ALA A 97 0.66 -20.45 7.67
C ALA A 97 2.15 -20.45 8.02
N THR A 98 3.05 -20.15 7.08
CA THR A 98 4.49 -20.02 7.35
C THR A 98 4.88 -18.67 7.92
N LEU A 99 4.03 -17.65 7.73
CA LEU A 99 4.21 -16.34 8.32
C LEU A 99 3.93 -16.35 9.82
N LYS A 100 4.66 -15.52 10.56
CA LYS A 100 4.38 -15.32 11.99
C LYS A 100 3.03 -14.62 12.18
N SER A 101 2.44 -14.78 13.36
CA SER A 101 1.28 -13.99 13.74
C SER A 101 1.55 -12.48 13.57
N GLU A 102 0.58 -11.74 13.05
CA GLU A 102 0.65 -10.32 12.75
C GLU A 102 1.57 -9.92 11.59
N ALA A 103 2.37 -10.86 11.05
CA ALA A 103 3.16 -10.63 9.85
C ALA A 103 2.30 -10.67 8.59
N TYR A 104 2.74 -9.95 7.55
CA TYR A 104 2.08 -9.98 6.24
C TYR A 104 3.07 -9.76 5.09
N THR A 105 2.70 -10.23 3.92
CA THR A 105 3.22 -9.77 2.63
C THR A 105 2.12 -9.03 1.87
N LEU A 106 2.51 -8.00 1.15
CA LEU A 106 1.62 -7.19 0.34
C LEU A 106 2.26 -6.98 -1.03
N GLN A 107 1.63 -7.47 -2.07
CA GLN A 107 2.05 -7.27 -3.45
C GLN A 107 1.00 -6.44 -4.18
N VAL A 108 1.37 -5.25 -4.62
CA VAL A 108 0.52 -4.33 -5.39
C VAL A 108 1.05 -4.26 -6.80
N SER A 109 0.22 -4.62 -7.75
CA SER A 109 0.45 -4.44 -9.19
C SER A 109 -0.66 -3.57 -9.80
N PRO A 110 -0.52 -3.06 -11.02
CA PRO A 110 -1.61 -2.33 -11.68
C PRO A 110 -2.89 -3.13 -11.92
N LYS A 111 -2.82 -4.46 -11.81
CA LYS A 111 -3.94 -5.36 -12.10
C LYS A 111 -4.61 -5.90 -10.85
N GLU A 112 -3.83 -6.16 -9.81
CA GLU A 112 -4.28 -6.85 -8.61
C GLU A 112 -3.45 -6.50 -7.39
N ILE A 113 -4.02 -6.76 -6.24
CA ILE A 113 -3.38 -6.71 -4.93
C ILE A 113 -3.47 -8.11 -4.32
N ILE A 114 -2.35 -8.65 -3.86
CA ILE A 114 -2.28 -9.93 -3.13
C ILE A 114 -1.80 -9.61 -1.72
N ILE A 115 -2.53 -10.09 -0.74
CA ILE A 115 -2.20 -9.98 0.69
C ILE A 115 -2.08 -11.40 1.23
N GLU A 116 -0.92 -11.73 1.79
CA GLU A 116 -0.70 -13.01 2.46
C GLU A 116 -0.44 -12.75 3.94
N ALA A 117 -1.08 -13.51 4.80
CA ALA A 117 -0.90 -13.48 6.24
C ALA A 117 -1.33 -14.82 6.86
N SER A 118 -0.84 -15.11 8.07
CA SER A 118 -1.24 -16.33 8.78
C SER A 118 -2.51 -16.16 9.60
N ASP A 119 -2.92 -14.92 9.90
CA ASP A 119 -4.06 -14.62 10.75
C ASP A 119 -4.75 -13.29 10.38
N ALA A 120 -5.92 -13.04 10.96
CA ALA A 120 -6.70 -11.81 10.72
C ALA A 120 -5.94 -10.54 11.08
N LYS A 121 -5.02 -10.58 12.04
CA LYS A 121 -4.25 -9.41 12.46
C LYS A 121 -3.24 -9.00 11.39
N GLY A 122 -2.59 -9.98 10.72
CA GLY A 122 -1.71 -9.71 9.59
C GLY A 122 -2.45 -9.07 8.43
N PHE A 123 -3.64 -9.57 8.07
CA PHE A 123 -4.50 -8.94 7.06
C PHE A 123 -4.91 -7.53 7.46
N PHE A 124 -5.24 -7.31 8.73
CA PHE A 124 -5.56 -5.97 9.25
C PHE A 124 -4.39 -5.00 9.05
N TYR A 125 -3.15 -5.39 9.41
CA TYR A 125 -1.98 -4.52 9.25
C TYR A 125 -1.66 -4.24 7.78
N ALA A 126 -1.80 -5.23 6.91
CA ALA A 126 -1.67 -5.03 5.46
C ALA A 126 -2.66 -3.98 4.95
N LEU A 127 -3.93 -4.02 5.39
CA LEU A 127 -4.93 -3.03 5.03
C LEU A 127 -4.62 -1.64 5.61
N GLN A 128 -4.03 -1.54 6.83
CA GLN A 128 -3.57 -0.24 7.35
C GLN A 128 -2.43 0.33 6.49
N THR A 129 -1.56 -0.53 5.96
CA THR A 129 -0.52 -0.11 5.01
C THR A 129 -1.13 0.40 3.71
N ILE A 130 -2.11 -0.31 3.13
CA ILE A 130 -2.85 0.16 1.94
C ILE A 130 -3.56 1.50 2.24
N ARG A 131 -4.13 1.67 3.43
CA ARG A 131 -4.76 2.92 3.87
C ARG A 131 -3.79 4.10 3.86
N GLN A 132 -2.54 3.91 4.29
CA GLN A 132 -1.52 4.94 4.22
C GLN A 132 -1.04 5.23 2.79
N LEU A 133 -1.09 4.25 1.89
CA LEU A 133 -0.76 4.43 0.48
C LEU A 133 -1.84 5.17 -0.31
N LEU A 134 -3.08 5.15 0.17
CA LEU A 134 -4.21 5.86 -0.44
C LEU A 134 -4.09 7.39 -0.24
N PRO A 135 -4.74 8.19 -1.09
CA PRO A 135 -4.89 9.61 -0.84
C PRO A 135 -5.50 9.87 0.55
N ALA A 136 -4.99 10.88 1.27
CA ALA A 136 -5.48 11.24 2.62
C ALA A 136 -6.98 11.53 2.67
N SER A 137 -7.60 11.80 1.53
CA SER A 137 -9.06 11.95 1.41
C SER A 137 -9.84 10.69 1.81
N ILE A 138 -9.19 9.51 1.95
CA ILE A 138 -9.86 8.28 2.44
C ILE A 138 -10.32 8.41 3.89
N GLU A 139 -9.72 9.35 4.66
CA GLU A 139 -10.07 9.62 6.05
C GLU A 139 -11.30 10.51 6.23
N LYS A 140 -11.84 11.08 5.15
CA LYS A 140 -12.99 11.99 5.24
C LYS A 140 -14.27 11.24 5.62
N GLU A 141 -15.10 11.90 6.44
CA GLU A 141 -16.44 11.42 6.81
C GLU A 141 -17.49 11.68 5.70
N GLU A 142 -17.13 12.48 4.69
CA GLU A 142 -18.01 12.85 3.58
C GLU A 142 -17.37 12.44 2.25
N VAL A 143 -18.23 12.26 1.25
CA VAL A 143 -17.77 11.92 -0.10
C VAL A 143 -16.88 13.03 -0.64
N SER A 144 -15.64 12.65 -0.99
CA SER A 144 -14.64 13.55 -1.52
C SER A 144 -14.98 14.01 -2.94
N ASP A 145 -14.35 15.09 -3.37
CA ASP A 145 -14.47 15.61 -4.74
C ASP A 145 -14.23 14.49 -5.77
N LYS A 146 -15.02 14.49 -6.86
CA LYS A 146 -14.93 13.52 -7.96
C LYS A 146 -13.57 13.48 -8.66
N LYS A 147 -12.70 14.45 -8.39
CA LYS A 147 -11.32 14.50 -8.95
C LYS A 147 -10.32 13.61 -8.23
N VAL A 148 -10.65 13.06 -7.04
CA VAL A 148 -9.74 12.20 -6.29
C VAL A 148 -9.54 10.89 -7.05
N LYS A 149 -8.27 10.57 -7.37
CA LYS A 149 -7.89 9.27 -7.90
C LYS A 149 -7.59 8.32 -6.75
N TRP A 150 -8.44 7.33 -6.54
CA TRP A 150 -8.29 6.31 -5.50
C TRP A 150 -7.25 5.26 -5.94
N SER A 151 -5.99 5.67 -6.01
CA SER A 151 -4.92 4.81 -6.50
C SER A 151 -3.75 4.75 -5.52
N ILE A 152 -3.08 3.61 -5.51
CA ILE A 152 -1.86 3.36 -4.75
C ILE A 152 -0.74 2.92 -5.68
N PRO A 153 0.53 3.25 -5.38
CA PRO A 153 1.65 2.81 -6.20
C PRO A 153 1.81 1.30 -6.16
N ALA A 154 2.31 0.74 -7.27
CA ALA A 154 2.75 -0.65 -7.28
C ALA A 154 3.95 -0.80 -6.34
N VAL A 155 3.90 -1.79 -5.46
CA VAL A 155 4.91 -2.01 -4.42
C VAL A 155 4.86 -3.44 -3.92
N SER A 156 6.00 -3.97 -3.49
CA SER A 156 6.10 -5.20 -2.71
C SER A 156 6.56 -4.85 -1.30
N ILE A 157 5.81 -5.28 -0.31
CA ILE A 157 6.09 -5.02 1.11
C ILE A 157 6.07 -6.35 1.86
N GLN A 158 7.03 -6.49 2.78
CA GLN A 158 7.02 -7.53 3.79
C GLN A 158 7.25 -6.87 5.13
N ASP A 159 6.36 -7.13 6.09
CA ASP A 159 6.43 -6.50 7.40
C ASP A 159 5.97 -7.44 8.51
N GLU A 160 6.53 -7.21 9.69
CA GLU A 160 6.16 -7.87 10.94
C GLU A 160 6.42 -6.93 12.12
N PRO A 161 5.63 -7.00 13.20
CA PRO A 161 5.89 -6.20 14.39
C PRO A 161 7.25 -6.51 15.01
N ARG A 162 8.03 -5.47 15.34
CA ARG A 162 9.32 -5.62 16.04
C ARG A 162 9.16 -6.04 17.49
N PHE A 163 8.03 -5.68 18.12
CA PHE A 163 7.76 -5.92 19.53
C PHE A 163 6.45 -6.69 19.71
N GLY A 164 6.47 -7.76 20.49
CA GLY A 164 5.29 -8.56 20.81
C GLY A 164 4.30 -7.84 21.74
N TYR A 165 4.78 -6.88 22.53
CA TYR A 165 3.94 -6.05 23.39
C TYR A 165 3.96 -4.60 22.91
N ARG A 166 2.78 -4.05 22.66
CA ARG A 166 2.55 -2.67 22.26
C ARG A 166 1.36 -2.13 23.04
N ALA A 167 1.52 -0.98 23.67
CA ALA A 167 0.46 -0.37 24.47
C ALA A 167 0.50 1.15 24.36
N LEU A 168 -0.65 1.76 24.59
CA LEU A 168 -0.81 3.19 24.79
C LEU A 168 -1.11 3.44 26.26
N LEU A 169 -0.36 4.34 26.89
CA LEU A 169 -0.67 4.86 28.21
C LEU A 169 -1.42 6.19 28.06
N LEU A 170 -2.66 6.21 28.56
CA LEU A 170 -3.46 7.41 28.62
C LEU A 170 -3.58 7.84 30.10
N ASP A 171 -2.99 8.97 30.46
CA ASP A 171 -3.13 9.57 31.79
C ASP A 171 -4.30 10.54 31.81
N ALA A 172 -5.43 10.09 32.37
CA ALA A 172 -6.63 10.91 32.59
C ALA A 172 -6.68 11.57 33.99
N SER A 173 -5.63 11.41 34.83
CA SER A 173 -5.64 11.88 36.22
C SER A 173 -5.48 13.39 36.33
N ARG A 174 -4.75 14.03 35.41
CA ARG A 174 -4.52 15.48 35.38
C ARG A 174 -5.53 16.25 34.57
N PHE A 175 -6.16 15.60 33.62
CA PHE A 175 -7.14 16.22 32.73
C PHE A 175 -8.16 15.17 32.31
N PHE A 176 -9.45 15.45 32.54
CA PHE A 176 -10.51 14.55 32.12
C PHE A 176 -10.57 14.48 30.59
N ILE A 177 -10.43 13.29 30.04
CA ILE A 177 -10.57 13.02 28.62
C ILE A 177 -11.84 12.22 28.41
N PRO A 178 -12.88 12.81 27.76
CA PRO A 178 -14.10 12.09 27.44
C PRO A 178 -13.80 10.88 26.54
N LYS A 179 -14.61 9.83 26.64
CA LYS A 179 -14.47 8.60 25.84
C LYS A 179 -14.47 8.91 24.34
N GLU A 180 -15.28 9.86 23.90
CA GLU A 180 -15.46 10.29 22.52
C GLU A 180 -14.17 10.89 21.92
N ASN A 181 -13.23 11.33 22.77
CA ASN A 181 -11.94 11.86 22.33
C ASN A 181 -10.83 10.79 22.31
N VAL A 182 -11.13 9.56 22.74
CA VAL A 182 -10.18 8.44 22.81
C VAL A 182 -10.50 7.38 21.76
N LEU A 183 -11.74 7.26 21.38
CA LEU A 183 -12.30 6.35 20.40
C LEU A 183 -12.70 7.11 19.15
#